data_fa7c59432a3787e2308cf809330e88c3
#
_entry.id   fa7c59432a3787e2308cf809330e88c3
#
_cell.length_a   1.000
_cell.length_b   1.000
_cell.length_c   1.000
_cell.angle_alpha   90.00
_cell.angle_beta   90.00
_cell.angle_gamma   90.00
#
_symmetry.space_group_name_H-M   'P 1'
#
loop_
_entity.id
_entity.type
_entity.pdbx_description
1 polymer ?
#
loop_
_entity_poly.entity_id
_entity_poly.type
_entity_poly.pdbx_seq_one_letter_code
_entity_poly.pdbx_strand_id
1 'polypeptide(L)'
;MKLQHHLGGLEGLPESLTLEKRVFVEEWEKRIFGIHVAMMGLSNHLGSALPAYPIDEVPTEFRDEWTWASLRTGAEAMNPFDYFKFRYYEKWLGGISQFFVEQGYVSEEEITAAITAPAAAPSGGDPAIDDQVMDYLRRGDSPRRDVAHPKFTVGQQVRIADTPAGAHTRLPGYLRSRVGTVTRVFEGDYAYFVHTGDGIGDPMPIYIVEFTPEEIWGVRAEPGANTLYAELFEAYLQPVEEDK
;
A
#
# COMPACT_ATOMS: atom_id res chain seq x y z
N MET A 1 30.02 22.89 -4.31
CA MET A 1 30.16 21.82 -3.30
C MET A 1 28.99 20.87 -3.49
N LYS A 2 29.25 19.60 -3.77
CA LYS A 2 28.17 18.58 -3.85
C LYS A 2 27.83 18.14 -2.42
N LEU A 3 26.54 18.10 -2.08
CA LEU A 3 26.10 17.61 -0.78
C LEU A 3 26.25 16.09 -0.70
N GLN A 4 26.67 15.57 0.43
CA GLN A 4 26.94 14.15 0.62
C GLN A 4 25.71 13.26 0.36
N HIS A 5 24.51 13.75 0.61
CA HIS A 5 23.24 13.02 0.37
C HIS A 5 22.63 13.30 -1.01
N HIS A 6 23.31 14.04 -1.86
CA HIS A 6 22.86 14.33 -3.21
C HIS A 6 23.09 13.11 -4.10
N LEU A 7 22.03 12.44 -4.54
CA LEU A 7 22.10 11.32 -5.48
C LEU A 7 22.83 11.76 -6.76
N GLY A 8 23.87 11.01 -7.14
CA GLY A 8 24.74 11.38 -8.26
C GLY A 8 25.77 12.48 -7.93
N GLY A 9 25.75 13.04 -6.71
CA GLY A 9 26.73 14.01 -6.24
C GLY A 9 28.00 13.40 -5.64
N LEU A 10 27.95 12.13 -5.29
CA LEU A 10 29.12 11.41 -4.76
C LEU A 10 29.99 10.89 -5.92
N GLU A 11 31.25 11.33 -5.92
CA GLU A 11 32.27 10.82 -6.82
C GLU A 11 33.07 9.75 -6.10
N GLY A 12 33.52 8.74 -6.85
CA GLY A 12 34.37 7.69 -6.30
C GLY A 12 33.64 6.67 -5.42
N LEU A 13 32.34 6.52 -5.58
CA LEU A 13 31.65 5.35 -5.05
C LEU A 13 32.26 4.10 -5.67
N PRO A 14 32.73 3.15 -4.85
CA PRO A 14 33.63 2.08 -5.31
C PRO A 14 32.98 1.09 -6.26
N GLU A 15 31.66 1.04 -6.36
CA GLU A 15 31.00 0.00 -7.12
C GLU A 15 29.67 0.48 -7.74
N SER A 16 29.29 -0.18 -8.82
CA SER A 16 27.97 -0.05 -9.41
C SER A 16 26.89 -0.51 -8.43
N LEU A 17 25.71 0.06 -8.54
CA LEU A 17 24.54 -0.39 -7.81
C LEU A 17 24.33 -1.89 -8.06
N THR A 18 24.35 -2.70 -7.02
CA THR A 18 24.04 -4.11 -7.10
C THR A 18 22.57 -4.33 -6.78
N LEU A 19 21.89 -5.10 -7.63
CA LEU A 19 20.57 -5.60 -7.32
C LEU A 19 20.69 -6.89 -6.52
N GLU A 20 20.55 -6.78 -5.22
CA GLU A 20 20.42 -7.96 -4.38
C GLU A 20 19.00 -8.51 -4.49
N LYS A 21 18.88 -9.76 -4.94
CA LYS A 21 17.58 -10.45 -5.09
C LYS A 21 17.08 -11.10 -3.78
N ARG A 22 17.82 -10.95 -2.68
CA ARG A 22 17.41 -11.51 -1.40
C ARG A 22 16.24 -10.72 -0.83
N VAL A 23 15.08 -11.37 -0.72
CA VAL A 23 13.85 -10.80 -0.17
C VAL A 23 13.88 -10.83 1.36
N PHE A 24 14.36 -11.91 1.94
CA PHE A 24 14.44 -12.10 3.39
C PHE A 24 15.89 -12.12 3.84
N VAL A 25 16.20 -11.36 4.87
CA VAL A 25 17.54 -11.32 5.48
C VAL A 25 17.67 -12.40 6.54
N GLU A 26 16.60 -12.63 7.31
CA GLU A 26 16.56 -13.56 8.42
C GLU A 26 15.35 -14.49 8.33
N GLU A 27 15.44 -15.67 8.95
CA GLU A 27 14.38 -16.69 8.86
C GLU A 27 13.05 -16.25 9.49
N TRP A 28 13.07 -15.42 10.52
CA TRP A 28 11.84 -14.91 11.13
C TRP A 28 11.03 -14.00 10.19
N GLU A 29 11.69 -13.32 9.24
CA GLU A 29 11.01 -12.45 8.27
C GLU A 29 10.08 -13.25 7.36
N LYS A 30 10.45 -14.50 7.02
CA LYS A 30 9.58 -15.42 6.28
C LYS A 30 8.31 -15.75 7.06
N ARG A 31 8.41 -15.88 8.40
CA ARG A 31 7.25 -16.15 9.25
C ARG A 31 6.30 -14.97 9.26
N ILE A 32 6.80 -13.74 9.38
CA ILE A 32 5.97 -12.53 9.32
C ILE A 32 5.27 -12.42 7.97
N PHE A 33 5.99 -12.67 6.87
CA PHE A 33 5.37 -12.73 5.56
C PHE A 33 4.29 -13.81 5.47
N GLY A 34 4.57 -15.00 6.00
CA GLY A 34 3.59 -16.11 6.05
C GLY A 34 2.34 -15.77 6.85
N ILE A 35 2.48 -15.11 8.01
CA ILE A 35 1.35 -14.63 8.81
C ILE A 35 0.51 -13.63 8.01
N HIS A 36 1.13 -12.64 7.38
CA HIS A 36 0.43 -11.68 6.53
C HIS A 36 -0.37 -12.36 5.42
N VAL A 37 0.24 -13.29 4.71
CA VAL A 37 -0.42 -14.04 3.63
C VAL A 37 -1.57 -14.90 4.16
N ALA A 38 -1.40 -15.56 5.31
CA ALA A 38 -2.46 -16.31 5.95
C ALA A 38 -3.65 -15.42 6.33
N MET A 39 -3.39 -14.27 6.95
CA MET A 39 -4.43 -13.29 7.28
C MET A 39 -5.18 -12.80 6.04
N MET A 40 -4.48 -12.56 4.93
CA MET A 40 -5.13 -12.20 3.66
C MET A 40 -6.00 -13.32 3.11
N GLY A 41 -5.48 -14.56 3.09
CA GLY A 41 -6.21 -15.72 2.59
C GLY A 41 -7.38 -16.17 3.46
N LEU A 42 -7.43 -15.71 4.72
CA LEU A 42 -8.48 -15.96 5.69
C LEU A 42 -9.38 -14.76 5.97
N SER A 43 -9.13 -13.64 5.29
CA SER A 43 -9.86 -12.40 5.53
C SER A 43 -11.34 -12.52 5.16
N ASN A 44 -12.21 -12.04 6.03
CA ASN A 44 -13.66 -12.18 5.89
C ASN A 44 -14.24 -11.49 4.64
N HIS A 45 -13.55 -10.44 4.12
CA HIS A 45 -13.99 -9.73 2.91
C HIS A 45 -13.99 -10.65 1.65
N LEU A 46 -13.19 -11.73 1.65
CA LEU A 46 -13.12 -12.64 0.50
C LEU A 46 -14.49 -13.24 0.16
N GLY A 47 -15.29 -13.58 1.16
CA GLY A 47 -16.61 -14.16 0.94
C GLY A 47 -17.59 -13.24 0.19
N SER A 48 -17.49 -11.92 0.41
CA SER A 48 -18.33 -10.93 -0.26
C SER A 48 -17.73 -10.40 -1.56
N ALA A 49 -16.42 -10.18 -1.58
CA ALA A 49 -15.74 -9.59 -2.73
C ALA A 49 -15.39 -10.62 -3.81
N LEU A 50 -15.15 -11.86 -3.42
CA LEU A 50 -14.71 -12.95 -4.29
C LEU A 50 -15.44 -14.27 -3.97
N PRO A 51 -16.65 -14.47 -4.49
CA PRO A 51 -17.48 -15.65 -4.18
C PRO A 51 -16.82 -17.01 -4.48
N ALA A 52 -15.68 -17.01 -5.15
CA ALA A 52 -14.90 -18.23 -5.39
C ALA A 52 -14.20 -18.77 -4.12
N TYR A 53 -14.14 -17.97 -3.06
CA TYR A 53 -13.56 -18.38 -1.78
C TYR A 53 -14.65 -18.69 -0.77
N PRO A 54 -14.78 -19.95 -0.30
CA PRO A 54 -15.78 -20.34 0.67
C PRO A 54 -15.30 -20.03 2.12
N ILE A 55 -14.98 -18.77 2.39
CA ILE A 55 -14.35 -18.37 3.64
C ILE A 55 -15.19 -18.70 4.88
N ASP A 56 -16.51 -18.71 4.76
CA ASP A 56 -17.42 -19.04 5.86
C ASP A 56 -17.37 -20.53 6.25
N GLU A 57 -16.86 -21.39 5.38
CA GLU A 57 -16.71 -22.83 5.59
C GLU A 57 -15.34 -23.20 6.17
N VAL A 58 -14.40 -22.25 6.19
CA VAL A 58 -13.05 -22.48 6.69
C VAL A 58 -13.02 -22.45 8.22
N PRO A 59 -12.49 -23.48 8.90
CA PRO A 59 -12.49 -23.59 10.36
C PRO A 59 -11.40 -22.71 11.00
N THR A 60 -11.48 -21.39 10.79
CA THR A 60 -10.56 -20.42 11.37
C THR A 60 -11.22 -19.59 12.45
N GLU A 61 -10.47 -19.17 13.46
CA GLU A 61 -10.90 -18.18 14.46
C GLU A 61 -10.71 -16.74 13.97
N PHE A 62 -9.92 -16.53 12.91
CA PHE A 62 -9.75 -15.23 12.30
C PHE A 62 -11.03 -14.82 11.58
N ARG A 63 -11.63 -13.69 12.01
CA ARG A 63 -12.94 -13.22 11.51
C ARG A 63 -12.92 -11.78 11.01
N ASP A 64 -11.76 -11.16 10.99
CA ASP A 64 -11.61 -9.78 10.59
C ASP A 64 -11.21 -9.63 9.12
N GLU A 65 -11.31 -8.40 8.65
CA GLU A 65 -10.77 -8.00 7.37
C GLU A 65 -9.29 -7.67 7.48
N TRP A 66 -8.50 -8.25 6.60
CA TRP A 66 -7.08 -7.94 6.49
C TRP A 66 -6.62 -7.93 5.04
N THR A 67 -5.97 -6.84 4.65
CA THR A 67 -5.53 -6.61 3.28
C THR A 67 -4.13 -5.99 3.23
N TRP A 68 -3.61 -5.80 2.05
CA TRP A 68 -2.38 -5.02 1.84
C TRP A 68 -2.48 -3.60 2.38
N ALA A 69 -3.67 -3.00 2.35
CA ALA A 69 -3.87 -1.67 2.89
C ALA A 69 -3.87 -1.68 4.41
N SER A 70 -4.47 -2.70 5.05
CA SER A 70 -4.43 -2.89 6.50
C SER A 70 -2.98 -2.98 7.02
N LEU A 71 -2.13 -3.75 6.33
CA LEU A 71 -0.71 -3.85 6.66
C LEU A 71 0.00 -2.49 6.57
N ARG A 72 -0.27 -1.71 5.53
CA ARG A 72 0.33 -0.38 5.35
C ARG A 72 -0.15 0.60 6.41
N THR A 73 -1.44 0.63 6.66
CA THR A 73 -2.04 1.49 7.68
C THR A 73 -1.49 1.17 9.07
N GLY A 74 -1.35 -0.11 9.41
CA GLY A 74 -0.73 -0.54 10.66
C GLY A 74 0.73 -0.09 10.79
N ALA A 75 1.52 -0.19 9.72
CA ALA A 75 2.89 0.31 9.73
C ALA A 75 2.95 1.84 9.80
N GLU A 76 2.04 2.56 9.15
CA GLU A 76 1.95 4.02 9.15
C GLU A 76 1.47 4.60 10.49
N ALA A 77 0.72 3.81 11.27
CA ALA A 77 0.28 4.19 12.62
C ALA A 77 1.39 4.15 13.68
N MET A 78 2.53 3.53 13.38
CA MET A 78 3.66 3.48 14.29
C MET A 78 4.21 4.85 14.62
N ASN A 79 4.87 4.97 15.79
CA ASN A 79 5.63 6.18 16.11
C ASN A 79 6.63 6.49 14.99
N PRO A 80 6.70 7.75 14.50
CA PRO A 80 7.58 8.11 13.39
C PRO A 80 9.07 7.77 13.61
N PHE A 81 9.56 7.87 14.83
CA PHE A 81 10.95 7.52 15.14
C PHE A 81 11.20 6.01 15.02
N ASP A 82 10.26 5.19 15.44
CA ASP A 82 10.33 3.74 15.30
C ASP A 82 10.17 3.36 13.82
N TYR A 83 9.28 4.02 13.09
CA TYR A 83 9.12 3.81 11.66
C TYR A 83 10.42 4.02 10.88
N PHE A 84 11.20 5.06 11.20
CA PHE A 84 12.49 5.30 10.54
C PHE A 84 13.61 4.37 11.04
N LYS A 85 13.51 3.86 12.26
CA LYS A 85 14.50 2.98 12.88
C LYS A 85 14.35 1.54 12.44
N PHE A 86 13.12 1.07 12.33
CA PHE A 86 12.83 -0.34 12.06
C PHE A 86 13.09 -0.73 10.62
N ARG A 87 13.59 -1.95 10.44
CA ARG A 87 13.72 -2.59 9.12
C ARG A 87 12.34 -2.96 8.55
N TYR A 88 12.30 -3.36 7.31
CA TYR A 88 11.07 -3.57 6.56
C TYR A 88 10.10 -4.54 7.26
N TYR A 89 10.54 -5.74 7.60
CA TYR A 89 9.69 -6.72 8.26
C TYR A 89 9.46 -6.47 9.77
N GLU A 90 10.29 -5.67 10.42
CA GLU A 90 10.02 -5.19 11.78
C GLU A 90 8.80 -4.27 11.81
N LYS A 91 8.60 -3.46 10.77
CA LYS A 91 7.39 -2.63 10.61
C LYS A 91 6.15 -3.50 10.41
N TRP A 92 6.26 -4.58 9.62
CA TRP A 92 5.16 -5.51 9.44
C TRP A 92 4.80 -6.20 10.76
N LEU A 93 5.81 -6.69 11.48
CA LEU A 93 5.61 -7.30 12.79
C LEU A 93 4.88 -6.35 13.74
N GLY A 94 5.31 -5.09 13.82
CA GLY A 94 4.67 -4.08 14.65
C GLY A 94 3.19 -3.87 14.29
N GLY A 95 2.90 -3.63 13.01
CA GLY A 95 1.53 -3.41 12.53
C GLY A 95 0.62 -4.63 12.71
N ILE A 96 1.12 -5.84 12.46
CA ILE A 96 0.36 -7.08 12.67
C ILE A 96 0.11 -7.33 14.17
N SER A 97 1.13 -7.13 15.00
CA SER A 97 0.98 -7.32 16.46
C SER A 97 -0.04 -6.34 17.04
N GLN A 98 0.03 -5.07 16.63
CA GLN A 98 -0.93 -4.06 17.05
C GLN A 98 -2.36 -4.44 16.66
N PHE A 99 -2.56 -4.88 15.42
CA PHE A 99 -3.86 -5.35 14.95
C PHE A 99 -4.40 -6.50 15.80
N PHE A 100 -3.58 -7.51 16.09
CA PHE A 100 -4.03 -8.65 16.92
C PHE A 100 -4.42 -8.25 18.35
N VAL A 101 -3.73 -7.26 18.91
CA VAL A 101 -4.09 -6.70 20.23
C VAL A 101 -5.40 -5.91 20.14
N GLU A 102 -5.55 -5.04 19.16
CA GLU A 102 -6.73 -4.20 18.97
C GLU A 102 -8.00 -5.03 18.71
N GLN A 103 -7.87 -6.14 17.98
CA GLN A 103 -8.98 -7.06 17.70
C GLN A 103 -9.19 -8.11 18.82
N GLY A 104 -8.33 -8.13 19.83
CA GLY A 104 -8.47 -9.01 20.98
C GLY A 104 -8.08 -10.47 20.76
N TYR A 105 -7.32 -10.76 19.70
CA TYR A 105 -6.77 -12.11 19.47
C TYR A 105 -5.66 -12.46 20.46
N VAL A 106 -4.88 -11.47 20.87
CA VAL A 106 -3.83 -11.59 21.89
C VAL A 106 -3.81 -10.35 22.78
N SER A 107 -3.37 -10.49 24.02
CA SER A 107 -3.15 -9.36 24.92
C SER A 107 -1.70 -8.86 24.86
N GLU A 108 -1.46 -7.64 25.31
CA GLU A 108 -0.10 -7.09 25.44
C GLU A 108 0.74 -7.91 26.44
N GLU A 109 0.11 -8.44 27.49
CA GLU A 109 0.75 -9.30 28.48
C GLU A 109 1.22 -10.62 27.86
N GLU A 110 0.41 -11.24 27.00
CA GLU A 110 0.77 -12.47 26.29
C GLU A 110 1.95 -12.23 25.33
N ILE A 111 1.95 -11.11 24.58
CA ILE A 111 3.08 -10.75 23.72
C ILE A 111 4.35 -10.56 24.57
N THR A 112 4.26 -9.81 25.66
CA THR A 112 5.38 -9.56 26.57
C THR A 112 5.92 -10.85 27.18
N ALA A 113 5.04 -11.75 27.60
CA ALA A 113 5.42 -13.05 28.11
C ALA A 113 6.12 -13.91 27.06
N ALA A 114 5.63 -13.90 25.82
CA ALA A 114 6.25 -14.65 24.72
C ALA A 114 7.65 -14.13 24.34
N ILE A 115 7.89 -12.83 24.47
CA ILE A 115 9.23 -12.24 24.25
C ILE A 115 10.23 -12.71 25.32
N THR A 116 9.77 -12.80 26.57
CA THR A 116 10.65 -13.17 27.71
C THR A 116 10.85 -14.67 27.86
N ALA A 117 9.86 -15.46 27.49
CA ALA A 117 9.88 -16.92 27.57
C ALA A 117 9.22 -17.52 26.31
N PRO A 118 9.92 -17.54 25.17
CA PRO A 118 9.34 -18.04 23.93
C PRO A 118 8.90 -19.50 24.08
N ALA A 119 7.62 -19.76 23.82
CA ALA A 119 7.08 -21.09 23.71
C ALA A 119 7.49 -21.77 22.41
N ALA A 120 7.52 -23.09 22.40
CA ALA A 120 7.65 -23.83 21.15
C ALA A 120 6.44 -23.51 20.25
N ALA A 121 6.69 -23.32 18.97
CA ALA A 121 5.61 -23.15 18.00
C ALA A 121 4.67 -24.37 18.07
N PRO A 122 3.34 -24.17 18.08
CA PRO A 122 2.41 -25.29 18.02
C PRO A 122 2.70 -26.10 16.74
N SER A 123 2.65 -27.40 16.86
CA SER A 123 2.82 -28.31 15.72
C SER A 123 1.43 -28.73 15.22
N GLY A 124 1.29 -28.75 13.91
CA GLY A 124 0.04 -29.10 13.26
C GLY A 124 -0.80 -27.87 12.90
N GLY A 125 -1.66 -28.03 11.93
CA GLY A 125 -2.64 -27.04 11.45
C GLY A 125 -3.85 -27.79 10.92
N ASP A 126 -4.91 -27.05 10.61
CA ASP A 126 -6.06 -27.64 9.90
C ASP A 126 -5.77 -27.60 8.40
N PRO A 127 -5.82 -28.76 7.71
CA PRO A 127 -5.61 -28.81 6.26
C PRO A 127 -6.54 -27.89 5.48
N ALA A 128 -7.75 -27.65 5.93
CA ALA A 128 -8.69 -26.75 5.27
C ALA A 128 -8.22 -25.29 5.31
N ILE A 129 -7.53 -24.89 6.37
CA ILE A 129 -6.89 -23.55 6.48
C ILE A 129 -5.73 -23.47 5.47
N ASP A 130 -4.88 -24.49 5.44
CA ASP A 130 -3.73 -24.52 4.53
C ASP A 130 -4.22 -24.51 3.05
N ASP A 131 -5.23 -25.28 2.72
CA ASP A 131 -5.81 -25.33 1.38
C ASP A 131 -6.39 -23.98 0.95
N GLN A 132 -7.11 -23.30 1.85
CA GLN A 132 -7.65 -21.96 1.60
C GLN A 132 -6.53 -20.95 1.32
N VAL A 133 -5.50 -20.90 2.16
CA VAL A 133 -4.36 -19.99 1.99
C VAL A 133 -3.60 -20.29 0.71
N MET A 134 -3.40 -21.57 0.37
CA MET A 134 -2.74 -21.97 -0.86
C MET A 134 -3.57 -21.64 -2.11
N ASP A 135 -4.89 -21.76 -2.03
CA ASP A 135 -5.77 -21.37 -3.13
C ASP A 135 -5.75 -19.86 -3.34
N TYR A 136 -5.80 -19.10 -2.27
CA TYR A 136 -5.62 -17.64 -2.29
C TYR A 136 -4.29 -17.22 -2.95
N LEU A 137 -3.18 -17.87 -2.59
CA LEU A 137 -1.87 -17.59 -3.19
C LEU A 137 -1.84 -17.86 -4.70
N ARG A 138 -2.63 -18.81 -5.17
CA ARG A 138 -2.69 -19.16 -6.61
C ARG A 138 -3.58 -18.25 -7.41
N ARG A 139 -4.70 -17.84 -6.86
CA ARG A 139 -5.74 -17.06 -7.56
C ARG A 139 -5.60 -15.56 -7.31
N GLY A 140 -5.14 -15.17 -6.11
CA GLY A 140 -5.10 -13.77 -5.67
C GLY A 140 -6.48 -13.21 -5.34
N ASP A 141 -6.49 -11.94 -4.99
CA ASP A 141 -7.67 -11.19 -4.55
C ASP A 141 -8.01 -10.00 -5.46
N SER A 142 -7.30 -9.85 -6.55
CA SER A 142 -7.49 -8.73 -7.48
C SER A 142 -7.91 -9.22 -8.87
N PRO A 143 -9.13 -9.80 -9.00
CA PRO A 143 -9.63 -10.23 -10.29
C PRO A 143 -9.78 -9.03 -11.22
N ARG A 144 -9.57 -9.25 -12.51
CA ARG A 144 -9.90 -8.24 -13.52
C ARG A 144 -11.41 -7.99 -13.51
N ARG A 145 -11.76 -6.74 -13.58
CA ARG A 145 -13.15 -6.26 -13.57
C ARG A 145 -13.46 -5.49 -14.84
N ASP A 146 -14.74 -5.23 -15.07
CA ASP A 146 -15.17 -4.40 -16.17
C ASP A 146 -14.52 -3.02 -16.09
N VAL A 147 -14.14 -2.52 -17.25
CA VAL A 147 -13.44 -1.24 -17.38
C VAL A 147 -14.38 -0.08 -17.04
N ALA A 148 -13.96 0.80 -16.15
CA ALA A 148 -14.66 2.04 -15.86
C ALA A 148 -14.41 3.09 -16.96
N HIS A 149 -15.44 3.87 -17.31
CA HIS A 149 -15.27 4.93 -18.29
C HIS A 149 -14.56 6.14 -17.69
N PRO A 150 -13.43 6.57 -18.29
CA PRO A 150 -12.70 7.75 -17.83
C PRO A 150 -13.53 9.03 -17.92
N LYS A 151 -13.46 9.88 -16.89
CA LYS A 151 -14.11 11.20 -16.87
C LYS A 151 -13.30 12.29 -17.56
N PHE A 152 -11.99 12.11 -17.64
CA PHE A 152 -11.08 13.09 -18.20
C PHE A 152 -10.39 12.53 -19.44
N THR A 153 -10.00 13.43 -20.35
CA THR A 153 -9.37 13.09 -21.60
C THR A 153 -7.95 13.66 -21.69
N VAL A 154 -7.13 13.09 -22.58
CA VAL A 154 -5.79 13.61 -22.84
C VAL A 154 -5.86 15.06 -23.33
N GLY A 155 -5.01 15.91 -22.78
CA GLY A 155 -4.96 17.35 -23.01
C GLY A 155 -5.84 18.18 -22.07
N GLN A 156 -6.73 17.53 -21.30
CA GLN A 156 -7.58 18.24 -20.35
C GLN A 156 -6.79 18.66 -19.10
N GLN A 157 -7.06 19.87 -18.62
CA GLN A 157 -6.55 20.32 -17.32
C GLN A 157 -7.42 19.77 -16.20
N VAL A 158 -6.75 19.33 -15.14
CA VAL A 158 -7.38 18.80 -13.93
C VAL A 158 -6.76 19.42 -12.70
N ARG A 159 -7.57 19.65 -11.68
CA ARG A 159 -7.12 20.04 -10.34
C ARG A 159 -6.98 18.80 -9.46
N ILE A 160 -5.90 18.74 -8.71
CA ILE A 160 -5.70 17.66 -7.75
C ILE A 160 -6.48 17.97 -6.47
N ALA A 161 -7.27 17.01 -6.01
CA ALA A 161 -8.06 17.14 -4.79
C ALA A 161 -7.16 17.33 -3.56
N ASP A 162 -7.65 18.09 -2.60
CA ASP A 162 -7.05 18.21 -1.27
C ASP A 162 -7.63 17.10 -0.38
N THR A 163 -7.08 15.90 -0.49
CA THR A 163 -7.56 14.74 0.26
C THR A 163 -7.07 14.81 1.71
N PRO A 164 -7.95 14.62 2.70
CA PRO A 164 -7.56 14.62 4.11
C PRO A 164 -6.46 13.60 4.42
N ALA A 165 -5.59 13.96 5.36
CA ALA A 165 -4.47 13.12 5.81
C ALA A 165 -4.98 12.07 6.78
N GLY A 166 -5.91 11.36 6.72
CA GLY A 166 -6.41 10.39 7.71
C GLY A 166 -6.56 8.97 7.21
N ALA A 167 -6.58 8.78 5.90
CA ALA A 167 -6.68 7.47 5.28
C ALA A 167 -5.39 7.16 4.52
N HIS A 168 -5.07 5.88 4.37
CA HIS A 168 -4.00 5.47 3.49
C HIS A 168 -4.25 6.03 2.09
N THR A 169 -3.38 6.94 1.63
CA THR A 169 -3.50 7.59 0.33
C THR A 169 -2.21 7.48 -0.45
N ARG A 170 -2.35 7.29 -1.77
CA ARG A 170 -1.23 7.32 -2.71
C ARG A 170 -0.99 8.72 -3.28
N LEU A 171 -1.78 9.70 -2.88
CA LEU A 171 -1.66 11.08 -3.35
C LEU A 171 -0.53 11.81 -2.61
N PRO A 172 0.58 12.18 -3.30
CA PRO A 172 1.63 12.98 -2.71
C PRO A 172 1.11 14.35 -2.26
N GLY A 173 1.51 14.76 -1.03
CA GLY A 173 1.02 16.01 -0.45
C GLY A 173 1.36 17.26 -1.27
N TYR A 174 2.50 17.27 -1.95
CA TYR A 174 2.93 18.43 -2.75
C TYR A 174 2.13 18.62 -4.06
N LEU A 175 1.34 17.61 -4.48
CA LEU A 175 0.45 17.70 -5.64
C LEU A 175 -0.93 18.24 -5.29
N ARG A 176 -1.32 18.23 -4.02
CA ARG A 176 -2.66 18.66 -3.59
C ARG A 176 -2.94 20.10 -4.05
N SER A 177 -4.14 20.33 -4.51
CA SER A 177 -4.64 21.60 -5.06
C SER A 177 -3.90 22.13 -6.29
N ARG A 178 -2.93 21.38 -6.84
CA ARG A 178 -2.21 21.76 -8.06
C ARG A 178 -3.05 21.48 -9.29
N VAL A 179 -2.77 22.22 -10.35
CA VAL A 179 -3.38 22.03 -11.66
C VAL A 179 -2.35 21.38 -12.59
N GLY A 180 -2.76 20.32 -13.26
CA GLY A 180 -1.92 19.65 -14.24
C GLY A 180 -2.69 19.28 -15.49
N THR A 181 -1.98 18.77 -16.50
CA THR A 181 -2.56 18.36 -17.78
C THR A 181 -2.53 16.84 -17.91
N VAL A 182 -3.65 16.23 -18.22
CA VAL A 182 -3.72 14.79 -18.51
C VAL A 182 -2.93 14.48 -19.78
N THR A 183 -1.92 13.63 -19.68
CA THR A 183 -1.11 13.20 -20.83
C THR A 183 -1.40 11.77 -21.27
N ARG A 184 -1.93 10.95 -20.36
CA ARG A 184 -2.33 9.58 -20.65
C ARG A 184 -3.49 9.14 -19.76
N VAL A 185 -4.34 8.28 -20.31
CA VAL A 185 -5.45 7.65 -19.59
C VAL A 185 -5.28 6.14 -19.68
N PHE A 186 -5.42 5.46 -18.53
CA PHE A 186 -5.53 4.03 -18.46
C PHE A 186 -6.94 3.69 -18.04
N GLU A 187 -7.59 2.86 -18.81
CA GLU A 187 -8.86 2.28 -18.43
C GLU A 187 -8.63 1.35 -17.24
N GLY A 188 -9.38 1.57 -16.15
CA GLY A 188 -9.11 0.91 -14.89
C GLY A 188 -9.75 -0.47 -14.81
N ASP A 189 -8.95 -1.48 -14.59
CA ASP A 189 -9.36 -2.79 -14.12
C ASP A 189 -8.78 -3.11 -12.73
N TYR A 190 -8.22 -2.09 -12.06
CA TYR A 190 -7.65 -2.17 -10.72
C TYR A 190 -8.54 -1.51 -9.69
N ALA A 191 -8.56 -2.09 -8.51
CA ALA A 191 -9.29 -1.55 -7.39
C ALA A 191 -8.67 -0.25 -6.87
N TYR A 192 -9.55 0.70 -6.58
CA TYR A 192 -9.23 1.90 -5.82
C TYR A 192 -9.46 1.63 -4.34
N PHE A 193 -8.45 1.82 -3.50
CA PHE A 193 -8.48 1.42 -2.10
C PHE A 193 -8.17 2.56 -1.11
N VAL A 194 -8.45 3.78 -1.48
CA VAL A 194 -8.18 4.96 -0.63
C VAL A 194 -9.08 5.03 0.59
N HIS A 195 -10.30 4.55 0.47
CA HIS A 195 -11.28 4.62 1.54
C HIS A 195 -11.51 3.30 2.26
N THR A 196 -11.38 2.20 1.55
CA THR A 196 -11.68 0.88 2.09
C THR A 196 -10.48 0.23 2.76
N GLY A 197 -9.29 0.58 2.34
CA GLY A 197 -8.11 -0.09 2.82
C GLY A 197 -7.96 -1.54 2.34
N ASP A 198 -8.93 -2.09 1.64
CA ASP A 198 -9.01 -3.49 1.25
C ASP A 198 -8.28 -3.82 -0.06
N GLY A 199 -8.05 -2.83 -0.90
CA GLY A 199 -7.46 -3.06 -2.21
C GLY A 199 -8.42 -3.72 -3.22
N ILE A 200 -9.68 -3.94 -2.87
CA ILE A 200 -10.70 -4.63 -3.68
C ILE A 200 -11.92 -3.73 -3.91
N GLY A 201 -11.72 -2.43 -4.10
CA GLY A 201 -12.77 -1.50 -4.45
C GLY A 201 -13.25 -1.64 -5.91
N ASP A 202 -14.12 -0.74 -6.33
CA ASP A 202 -14.54 -0.65 -7.72
C ASP A 202 -13.37 -0.28 -8.64
N PRO A 203 -13.37 -0.79 -9.89
CA PRO A 203 -12.36 -0.39 -10.86
C PRO A 203 -12.40 1.11 -11.09
N MET A 204 -11.23 1.72 -11.22
CA MET A 204 -11.13 3.16 -11.41
C MET A 204 -10.04 3.49 -12.41
N PRO A 205 -10.30 4.40 -13.36
CA PRO A 205 -9.29 4.88 -14.29
C PRO A 205 -8.09 5.52 -13.57
N ILE A 206 -6.92 5.34 -14.16
CA ILE A 206 -5.67 5.95 -13.73
C ILE A 206 -5.21 6.89 -14.84
N TYR A 207 -4.63 8.01 -14.45
CA TYR A 207 -4.16 9.05 -15.35
C TYR A 207 -2.70 9.35 -15.10
N ILE A 208 -1.94 9.61 -16.16
CA ILE A 208 -0.68 10.33 -16.03
C ILE A 208 -0.99 11.80 -16.20
N VAL A 209 -0.69 12.58 -15.17
CA VAL A 209 -0.87 14.02 -15.13
C VAL A 209 0.50 14.69 -15.11
N GLU A 210 0.69 15.63 -16.02
CA GLU A 210 1.89 16.45 -16.17
C GLU A 210 1.75 17.74 -15.40
N PHE A 211 2.81 18.14 -14.70
CA PHE A 211 2.89 19.39 -13.95
C PHE A 211 4.16 20.13 -14.33
N THR A 212 4.04 21.43 -14.54
CA THR A 212 5.24 22.26 -14.69
C THR A 212 5.92 22.48 -13.34
N PRO A 213 7.24 22.71 -13.33
CA PRO A 213 7.94 23.06 -12.09
C PRO A 213 7.35 24.28 -11.37
N GLU A 214 6.90 25.26 -12.15
CA GLU A 214 6.30 26.50 -11.62
C GLU A 214 4.97 26.23 -10.92
N GLU A 215 4.15 25.31 -11.43
CA GLU A 215 2.90 24.90 -10.77
C GLU A 215 3.17 24.24 -9.41
N ILE A 216 4.19 23.40 -9.33
CA ILE A 216 4.51 22.69 -8.11
C ILE A 216 5.26 23.57 -7.10
N TRP A 217 6.30 24.27 -7.56
CA TRP A 217 7.25 24.96 -6.70
C TRP A 217 7.11 26.49 -6.70
N GLY A 218 6.29 27.04 -7.61
CA GLY A 218 6.10 28.49 -7.75
C GLY A 218 7.41 29.20 -7.99
N VAL A 219 7.65 30.25 -7.24
CA VAL A 219 8.89 31.06 -7.31
C VAL A 219 10.17 30.32 -6.92
N ARG A 220 10.03 29.11 -6.38
CA ARG A 220 11.18 28.24 -6.04
C ARG A 220 11.50 27.23 -7.13
N ALA A 221 10.80 27.26 -8.25
CA ALA A 221 11.15 26.42 -9.39
C ALA A 221 12.57 26.76 -9.88
N GLU A 222 13.40 25.74 -10.03
CA GLU A 222 14.76 25.92 -10.52
C GLU A 222 14.75 26.11 -12.04
N PRO A 223 15.56 27.04 -12.59
CA PRO A 223 15.69 27.20 -14.04
C PRO A 223 16.14 25.89 -14.68
N GLY A 224 15.40 25.45 -15.69
CA GLY A 224 15.68 24.21 -16.41
C GLY A 224 15.27 22.94 -15.63
N ALA A 225 14.48 23.05 -14.57
CA ALA A 225 13.88 21.90 -13.90
C ALA A 225 12.99 21.09 -14.86
N ASN A 226 13.00 19.79 -14.68
CA ASN A 226 12.21 18.88 -15.50
C ASN A 226 10.73 18.93 -15.11
N THR A 227 9.87 18.71 -16.09
CA THR A 227 8.45 18.43 -15.89
C THR A 227 8.24 17.23 -14.98
N LEU A 228 7.28 17.32 -14.09
CA LEU A 228 6.87 16.22 -13.22
C LEU A 228 5.68 15.47 -13.82
N TYR A 229 5.73 14.16 -13.82
CA TYR A 229 4.62 13.29 -14.17
C TYR A 229 4.21 12.48 -12.95
N ALA A 230 2.91 12.42 -12.69
CA ALA A 230 2.35 11.62 -11.62
C ALA A 230 1.25 10.69 -12.14
N GLU A 231 1.27 9.46 -11.67
CA GLU A 231 0.23 8.48 -11.90
C GLU A 231 -0.82 8.59 -10.79
N LEU A 232 -2.04 8.95 -11.15
CA LEU A 232 -3.08 9.34 -10.21
C LEU A 232 -4.41 8.64 -10.53
N PHE A 233 -5.09 8.15 -9.49
CA PHE A 233 -6.45 7.66 -9.60
C PHE A 233 -7.44 8.78 -9.92
N GLU A 234 -8.51 8.46 -10.64
CA GLU A 234 -9.59 9.39 -10.97
C GLU A 234 -10.17 10.12 -9.75
N ALA A 235 -10.27 9.42 -8.61
CA ALA A 235 -10.77 10.00 -7.35
C ALA A 235 -9.94 11.18 -6.84
N TYR A 236 -8.71 11.33 -7.28
CA TYR A 236 -7.85 12.46 -6.93
C TYR A 236 -8.01 13.67 -7.84
N LEU A 237 -8.79 13.55 -8.92
CA LEU A 237 -8.91 14.54 -9.96
C LEU A 237 -10.26 15.26 -9.90
N GLN A 238 -10.23 16.55 -10.09
CA GLN A 238 -11.40 17.42 -10.17
C GLN A 238 -11.33 18.24 -11.46
N PRO A 239 -12.45 18.58 -12.07
CA PRO A 239 -12.45 19.53 -13.17
C PRO A 239 -11.91 20.88 -12.69
N VAL A 240 -11.15 21.54 -13.55
CA VAL A 240 -10.79 22.95 -13.34
C VAL A 240 -12.04 23.77 -13.63
N GLU A 241 -12.56 24.47 -12.63
CA GLU A 241 -13.64 25.43 -12.84
C GLU A 241 -13.09 26.58 -13.66
N GLU A 242 -13.73 26.88 -14.81
CA GLU A 242 -13.45 28.10 -15.53
C GLU A 242 -13.96 29.27 -14.67
N ASP A 243 -13.06 30.15 -14.25
CA ASP A 243 -13.43 31.39 -13.62
C ASP A 243 -14.38 32.17 -14.56
N LYS A 244 -15.65 32.27 -14.15
CA LYS A 244 -16.68 33.02 -14.87
C LYS A 244 -16.53 34.51 -14.65
#